data_8f74a5a80cf05153884f143733ef326b
#
_entry.id   8f74a5a80cf05153884f143733ef326b
#
_cell.length_a   1.000
_cell.length_b   1.000
_cell.length_c   1.000
_cell.angle_alpha   90.00
_cell.angle_beta   90.00
_cell.angle_gamma   90.00
#
_symmetry.space_group_name_H-M   'P 1'
#
loop_
_entity.id
_entity.type
_entity.pdbx_description
1 polymer ?
#
loop_
_entity_poly.entity_id
_entity_poly.type
_entity_poly.pdbx_seq_one_letter_code
_entity_poly.pdbx_strand_id
1 'polypeptide(L)'
;MRILSGIFISNIFYIYKNLQMRFCSIFIITITLLLTSCREDFSAELSSGKLLFSKDTVYLDTVFTNIGSSTYQLKVYNKGNKNISIPTIKLGRGENSFYRLNVDGASGKYFENVEISAKDSIYIFIETTIDFNKVPNPIYTDSIEFSGGGYFQDIKLVTLVKDAYFLYPSKDANGFIETIPIGIDAEGKEITVNGFYLEDNTTFTNEKPYVIYGYCAVPSTKKLTIEAGANIYFHNNSGLIVDKDATLIINGELNNEVIIEGDRLEPELSNIPGQWGSIWLRSGSKNHSINNTIIKNATAGIIMDSIGSTSTPTLTIKNTQIYNSSNFGILGRNTNIKGENLVINNSGQVSLACTIGGTYNFTHSTFANYWNNGIRQFPSVLINNYYSFIQDNEIVDQTRDLLAANFTNCIIEGNNSIELIINKAEESTVFNYFFENNLIKFNDFGNSYTNIPEYNFEDTNHYSNNIFNGKPDFKLPYENELIIGEKSDGKEKSALQGSIKVPYDILGTLRSAPADIGAYQHIIFEE
;
A
#
# COMPACT_ATOMS: atom_id res chain seq x y z
N MET A 1 55.69 48.98 -62.17
CA MET A 1 55.61 47.85 -61.17
C MET A 1 54.25 47.75 -60.49
N ARG A 2 53.14 48.13 -61.17
CA ARG A 2 51.72 48.02 -60.62
C ARG A 2 50.78 47.14 -61.48
N ILE A 3 51.23 46.56 -62.58
CA ILE A 3 50.36 45.71 -63.47
C ILE A 3 50.57 44.22 -63.20
N LEU A 4 51.66 43.77 -62.65
CA LEU A 4 51.98 42.37 -62.36
C LEU A 4 51.31 41.82 -61.06
N SER A 5 50.97 42.74 -60.08
CA SER A 5 50.32 42.31 -58.84
C SER A 5 48.82 41.99 -58.97
N GLY A 6 48.11 42.59 -59.96
CA GLY A 6 46.68 42.36 -60.15
C GLY A 6 46.37 41.05 -60.79
N ILE A 7 47.24 40.52 -61.68
CA ILE A 7 47.03 39.21 -62.36
C ILE A 7 47.30 38.05 -61.39
N PHE A 8 48.21 38.22 -60.45
CA PHE A 8 48.54 37.17 -59.46
C PHE A 8 47.41 36.96 -58.44
N ILE A 9 46.79 38.08 -58.00
CA ILE A 9 45.66 38.05 -57.05
C ILE A 9 44.39 37.50 -57.73
N SER A 10 44.12 37.84 -58.99
CA SER A 10 43.03 37.30 -59.77
C SER A 10 43.10 35.80 -59.99
N ASN A 11 44.30 35.24 -60.26
CA ASN A 11 44.51 33.82 -60.46
C ASN A 11 44.39 33.02 -59.12
N ILE A 12 44.84 33.57 -57.99
CA ILE A 12 44.67 32.97 -56.67
C ILE A 12 43.19 32.91 -56.29
N PHE A 13 42.43 33.97 -56.53
CA PHE A 13 40.97 34.02 -56.28
C PHE A 13 40.19 33.01 -57.17
N TYR A 14 40.65 32.83 -58.42
CA TYR A 14 40.04 31.86 -59.35
C TYR A 14 40.35 30.39 -58.92
N ILE A 15 41.52 30.13 -58.47
CA ILE A 15 41.92 28.81 -57.94
C ILE A 15 41.18 28.50 -56.62
N TYR A 16 41.03 29.50 -55.74
CA TYR A 16 40.29 29.33 -54.46
C TYR A 16 38.82 29.08 -54.71
N LYS A 17 38.20 29.80 -55.63
CA LYS A 17 36.78 29.59 -56.03
C LYS A 17 36.53 28.24 -56.69
N ASN A 18 37.44 27.77 -57.53
CA ASN A 18 37.37 26.44 -58.12
C ASN A 18 37.59 25.31 -57.10
N LEU A 19 38.48 25.54 -56.12
CA LEU A 19 38.71 24.59 -55.04
C LEU A 19 37.47 24.50 -54.11
N GLN A 20 36.85 25.60 -53.73
CA GLN A 20 35.62 25.63 -52.98
C GLN A 20 34.44 24.95 -53.73
N MET A 21 34.29 25.21 -55.03
CA MET A 21 33.28 24.52 -55.83
C MET A 21 33.49 23.01 -55.89
N ARG A 22 34.74 22.57 -55.99
CA ARG A 22 35.08 21.11 -55.96
C ARG A 22 34.82 20.51 -54.61
N PHE A 23 35.13 21.19 -53.51
CA PHE A 23 34.77 20.74 -52.15
C PHE A 23 33.28 20.69 -51.93
N CYS A 24 32.49 21.69 -52.36
CA CYS A 24 31.04 21.66 -52.29
C CYS A 24 30.44 20.53 -53.14
N SER A 25 30.98 20.28 -54.34
CA SER A 25 30.51 19.19 -55.19
C SER A 25 30.80 17.84 -54.59
N ILE A 26 31.99 17.61 -54.04
CA ILE A 26 32.35 16.38 -53.33
C ILE A 26 31.47 16.21 -52.10
N PHE A 27 31.22 17.27 -51.32
CA PHE A 27 30.36 17.24 -50.14
C PHE A 27 28.91 16.90 -50.49
N ILE A 28 28.37 17.47 -51.57
CA ILE A 28 27.02 17.17 -52.08
C ILE A 28 26.95 15.70 -52.57
N ILE A 29 27.98 15.22 -53.30
CA ILE A 29 28.03 13.82 -53.73
C ILE A 29 28.12 12.88 -52.57
N THR A 30 28.89 13.22 -51.51
CA THR A 30 29.03 12.40 -50.29
C THR A 30 27.69 12.37 -49.54
N ILE A 31 26.99 13.52 -49.43
CA ILE A 31 25.66 13.57 -48.81
C ILE A 31 24.64 12.77 -49.60
N THR A 32 24.67 12.86 -50.94
CA THR A 32 23.76 12.09 -51.81
C THR A 32 24.03 10.59 -51.69
N LEU A 33 25.29 10.17 -51.60
CA LEU A 33 25.66 8.77 -51.34
C LEU A 33 25.26 8.27 -49.95
N LEU A 34 25.25 9.14 -48.93
CA LEU A 34 24.75 8.83 -47.60
C LEU A 34 23.23 8.75 -47.53
N LEU A 35 22.51 9.43 -48.42
CA LEU A 35 21.06 9.41 -48.54
C LEU A 35 20.53 8.24 -49.37
N THR A 36 21.40 7.54 -50.13
CA THR A 36 21.08 6.26 -50.77
C THR A 36 21.31 5.07 -49.85
N SER A 37 21.14 5.26 -48.53
CA SER A 37 21.08 4.15 -47.60
C SER A 37 20.02 3.17 -48.10
N CYS A 38 20.45 1.95 -48.40
CA CYS A 38 19.59 0.86 -48.85
C CYS A 38 18.30 0.82 -48.01
N ARG A 39 17.20 1.14 -48.63
CA ARG A 39 15.92 0.67 -48.14
C ARG A 39 15.93 -0.82 -48.53
N GLU A 40 16.41 -1.67 -47.60
CA GLU A 40 16.10 -3.09 -47.75
C GLU A 40 14.59 -3.19 -47.72
N ASP A 41 14.01 -3.67 -48.80
CA ASP A 41 12.59 -4.00 -48.83
C ASP A 41 12.36 -5.02 -47.73
N PHE A 42 11.59 -4.61 -46.74
CA PHE A 42 11.28 -5.47 -45.60
C PHE A 42 10.44 -6.63 -46.12
N SER A 43 11.07 -7.74 -46.39
CA SER A 43 10.39 -8.97 -46.82
C SER A 43 10.31 -9.93 -45.66
N ALA A 44 9.11 -10.25 -45.21
CA ALA A 44 8.87 -11.26 -44.19
C ALA A 44 8.44 -12.59 -44.85
N GLU A 45 9.02 -13.69 -44.42
CA GLU A 45 8.55 -15.03 -44.81
C GLU A 45 7.35 -15.41 -43.92
N LEU A 46 6.41 -16.18 -44.45
CA LEU A 46 5.32 -16.70 -43.64
C LEU A 46 5.87 -17.54 -42.50
N SER A 47 5.41 -17.29 -41.29
CA SER A 47 5.78 -18.08 -40.12
C SER A 47 5.41 -19.55 -40.34
N SER A 48 6.32 -20.44 -40.06
CA SER A 48 6.11 -21.90 -40.10
C SER A 48 5.62 -22.49 -38.77
N GLY A 49 5.24 -21.64 -37.82
CA GLY A 49 5.04 -22.01 -36.42
C GLY A 49 6.34 -22.02 -35.63
N LYS A 50 6.37 -22.73 -34.52
CA LYS A 50 7.51 -22.75 -33.57
C LYS A 50 7.83 -21.37 -32.98
N LEU A 51 6.78 -20.53 -32.83
CA LEU A 51 6.89 -19.29 -32.06
C LEU A 51 7.24 -19.62 -30.61
N LEU A 52 8.09 -18.80 -30.01
CA LEU A 52 8.40 -18.90 -28.58
C LEU A 52 7.71 -17.76 -27.84
N PHE A 53 7.21 -18.09 -26.68
CA PHE A 53 6.45 -17.15 -25.86
C PHE A 53 7.13 -16.98 -24.49
N SER A 54 6.95 -15.84 -23.87
CA SER A 54 7.43 -15.58 -22.51
C SER A 54 6.65 -16.37 -21.45
N LYS A 55 5.41 -16.78 -21.76
CA LYS A 55 4.50 -17.54 -20.88
C LYS A 55 3.65 -18.47 -21.75
N ASP A 56 3.20 -19.58 -21.20
CA ASP A 56 2.21 -20.48 -21.82
C ASP A 56 0.77 -20.14 -21.41
N THR A 57 0.65 -19.44 -20.28
CA THR A 57 -0.61 -18.94 -19.73
C THR A 57 -0.42 -17.53 -19.19
N VAL A 58 -1.34 -16.63 -19.49
CA VAL A 58 -1.40 -15.30 -18.90
C VAL A 58 -2.56 -15.28 -17.92
N TYR A 59 -2.22 -15.15 -16.63
CA TYR A 59 -3.19 -14.94 -15.57
C TYR A 59 -3.37 -13.43 -15.40
N LEU A 60 -4.60 -12.96 -15.60
CA LEU A 60 -4.97 -11.54 -15.40
C LEU A 60 -5.51 -11.32 -13.99
N ASP A 61 -5.06 -12.13 -13.05
CA ASP A 61 -5.43 -12.09 -11.63
C ASP A 61 -6.95 -12.00 -11.37
N THR A 62 -7.32 -11.42 -10.24
CA THR A 62 -8.71 -11.21 -9.88
C THR A 62 -9.15 -9.81 -10.31
N VAL A 63 -10.28 -9.71 -10.98
CA VAL A 63 -10.92 -8.43 -11.33
C VAL A 63 -12.31 -8.34 -10.70
N PHE A 64 -12.70 -7.13 -10.32
CA PHE A 64 -14.10 -6.89 -9.95
C PHE A 64 -14.98 -6.78 -11.20
N THR A 65 -16.24 -7.21 -11.07
CA THR A 65 -17.25 -7.10 -12.14
C THR A 65 -17.32 -5.67 -12.70
N ASN A 66 -17.33 -5.53 -14.02
CA ASN A 66 -17.37 -4.26 -14.75
C ASN A 66 -16.18 -3.30 -14.50
N ILE A 67 -15.15 -3.72 -13.82
CA ILE A 67 -13.91 -2.97 -13.64
C ILE A 67 -12.86 -3.52 -14.63
N GLY A 68 -12.11 -2.61 -15.27
CA GLY A 68 -11.01 -2.97 -16.15
C GLY A 68 -9.83 -3.56 -15.38
N SER A 69 -9.24 -4.63 -15.91
CA SER A 69 -7.99 -5.17 -15.36
C SER A 69 -6.82 -4.20 -15.55
N SER A 70 -5.73 -4.44 -14.84
CA SER A 70 -4.42 -3.95 -15.25
C SER A 70 -4.04 -4.49 -16.61
N THR A 71 -3.07 -3.84 -17.26
CA THR A 71 -2.54 -4.29 -18.56
C THR A 71 -1.47 -5.35 -18.33
N TYR A 72 -1.71 -6.55 -18.83
CA TYR A 72 -0.77 -7.67 -18.82
C TYR A 72 -0.03 -7.77 -20.14
N GLN A 73 1.14 -8.39 -20.12
CA GLN A 73 1.98 -8.50 -21.31
C GLN A 73 2.38 -9.95 -21.60
N LEU A 74 2.34 -10.29 -22.86
CA LEU A 74 2.90 -11.49 -23.47
C LEU A 74 3.97 -11.08 -24.48
N LYS A 75 5.15 -11.68 -24.43
CA LYS A 75 6.18 -11.46 -25.41
C LYS A 75 6.24 -12.64 -26.36
N VAL A 76 6.24 -12.34 -27.68
CA VAL A 76 6.33 -13.33 -28.76
C VAL A 76 7.68 -13.15 -29.44
N TYR A 77 8.48 -14.20 -29.51
CA TYR A 77 9.86 -14.15 -30.02
C TYR A 77 9.99 -14.80 -31.40
N ASN A 78 10.69 -14.11 -32.27
CA ASN A 78 11.31 -14.68 -33.46
C ASN A 78 12.80 -14.92 -33.20
N LYS A 79 13.18 -16.13 -32.85
CA LYS A 79 14.61 -16.50 -32.64
C LYS A 79 15.33 -16.86 -33.94
N GLY A 80 14.61 -16.86 -35.08
CA GLY A 80 15.17 -17.13 -36.39
C GLY A 80 16.06 -16.02 -36.94
N ASN A 81 16.73 -16.29 -38.04
CA ASN A 81 17.64 -15.35 -38.74
C ASN A 81 16.93 -14.61 -39.89
N LYS A 82 15.62 -14.78 -40.05
CA LYS A 82 14.78 -14.14 -41.04
C LYS A 82 13.59 -13.45 -40.41
N ASN A 83 13.14 -12.37 -41.02
CA ASN A 83 11.88 -11.74 -40.66
C ASN A 83 10.72 -12.70 -40.94
N ILE A 84 9.77 -12.78 -40.05
CA ILE A 84 8.57 -13.61 -40.19
C ILE A 84 7.30 -12.77 -40.16
N SER A 85 6.29 -13.22 -40.87
CA SER A 85 4.93 -12.71 -40.76
C SER A 85 4.02 -13.80 -40.20
N ILE A 86 3.30 -13.49 -39.13
CA ILE A 86 2.30 -14.37 -38.51
C ILE A 86 0.97 -14.07 -39.22
N PRO A 87 0.41 -15.01 -40.00
CA PRO A 87 -0.77 -14.75 -40.79
C PRO A 87 -1.97 -14.30 -39.97
N THR A 88 -2.20 -14.93 -38.80
CA THR A 88 -3.36 -14.60 -37.98
C THR A 88 -2.99 -14.68 -36.48
N ILE A 89 -3.34 -13.63 -35.74
CA ILE A 89 -3.40 -13.61 -34.30
C ILE A 89 -4.82 -13.20 -33.91
N LYS A 90 -5.50 -13.98 -33.07
CA LYS A 90 -6.86 -13.66 -32.64
C LYS A 90 -7.19 -14.20 -31.26
N LEU A 91 -8.27 -13.70 -30.66
CA LEU A 91 -8.87 -14.30 -29.49
C LEU A 91 -9.70 -15.54 -29.87
N GLY A 92 -9.62 -16.60 -29.07
CA GLY A 92 -10.31 -17.86 -29.35
C GLY A 92 -11.84 -17.72 -29.41
N ARG A 93 -12.43 -16.87 -28.54
CA ARG A 93 -13.85 -16.52 -28.57
C ARG A 93 -14.20 -15.40 -29.58
N GLY A 94 -13.22 -14.89 -30.33
CA GLY A 94 -13.39 -13.82 -31.29
C GLY A 94 -14.04 -12.57 -30.69
N GLU A 95 -15.05 -12.03 -31.37
CA GLU A 95 -15.76 -10.83 -30.90
C GLU A 95 -16.52 -11.01 -29.58
N ASN A 96 -16.85 -12.25 -29.19
CA ASN A 96 -17.51 -12.55 -27.92
C ASN A 96 -16.55 -12.62 -26.73
N SER A 97 -15.25 -12.44 -26.95
CA SER A 97 -14.27 -12.36 -25.87
C SER A 97 -14.43 -11.09 -25.04
N PHE A 98 -14.33 -11.21 -23.72
CA PHE A 98 -14.21 -10.06 -22.83
C PHE A 98 -12.78 -9.52 -22.74
N TYR A 99 -11.79 -10.25 -23.28
CA TYR A 99 -10.43 -9.74 -23.43
C TYR A 99 -10.30 -8.79 -24.60
N ARG A 100 -9.34 -7.91 -24.50
CA ARG A 100 -8.89 -6.96 -25.54
C ARG A 100 -7.38 -7.12 -25.69
N LEU A 101 -6.92 -7.07 -26.93
CA LEU A 101 -5.48 -7.14 -27.23
C LEU A 101 -5.02 -5.82 -27.83
N ASN A 102 -3.75 -5.51 -27.60
CA ASN A 102 -2.99 -4.57 -28.40
C ASN A 102 -1.72 -5.32 -28.87
N VAL A 103 -1.64 -5.52 -30.18
CA VAL A 103 -0.57 -6.27 -30.82
C VAL A 103 0.27 -5.29 -31.60
N ASP A 104 1.52 -5.08 -31.19
CA ASP A 104 2.46 -4.15 -31.84
C ASP A 104 1.87 -2.75 -32.11
N GLY A 105 1.14 -2.21 -31.11
CA GLY A 105 0.50 -0.90 -31.19
C GLY A 105 -0.90 -0.87 -31.80
N ALA A 106 -1.36 -1.95 -32.43
CA ALA A 106 -2.72 -2.06 -32.97
C ALA A 106 -3.67 -2.69 -31.94
N SER A 107 -4.80 -2.06 -31.65
CA SER A 107 -5.83 -2.57 -30.73
C SER A 107 -6.89 -3.37 -31.48
N GLY A 108 -7.30 -4.53 -30.93
CA GLY A 108 -8.33 -5.36 -31.57
C GLY A 108 -8.48 -6.73 -30.90
N LYS A 109 -9.20 -7.61 -31.61
CA LYS A 109 -9.39 -9.02 -31.23
C LYS A 109 -8.94 -9.98 -32.34
N TYR A 110 -8.62 -9.43 -33.51
CA TYR A 110 -8.19 -10.14 -34.71
C TYR A 110 -7.15 -9.29 -35.45
N PHE A 111 -6.03 -9.89 -35.83
CA PHE A 111 -4.90 -9.25 -36.49
C PHE A 111 -4.38 -10.14 -37.62
N GLU A 112 -3.99 -9.53 -38.72
CA GLU A 112 -3.46 -10.23 -39.89
C GLU A 112 -2.03 -9.75 -40.19
N ASN A 113 -1.21 -10.68 -40.70
CA ASN A 113 0.12 -10.41 -41.20
C ASN A 113 1.02 -9.64 -40.22
N VAL A 114 1.02 -10.05 -38.96
CA VAL A 114 1.85 -9.43 -37.90
C VAL A 114 3.31 -9.82 -38.10
N GLU A 115 4.17 -8.85 -38.31
CA GLU A 115 5.58 -9.07 -38.63
C GLU A 115 6.48 -9.01 -37.38
N ILE A 116 7.48 -9.90 -37.36
CA ILE A 116 8.53 -9.89 -36.32
C ILE A 116 9.90 -10.00 -37.02
N SER A 117 10.75 -9.01 -36.80
CA SER A 117 12.10 -9.00 -37.35
C SER A 117 12.94 -10.19 -36.87
N ALA A 118 13.98 -10.53 -37.62
CA ALA A 118 14.92 -11.60 -37.26
C ALA A 118 15.57 -11.32 -35.89
N LYS A 119 15.59 -12.33 -35.01
CA LYS A 119 16.16 -12.25 -33.64
C LYS A 119 15.51 -11.21 -32.75
N ASP A 120 14.27 -10.82 -33.04
CA ASP A 120 13.51 -9.81 -32.33
C ASP A 120 12.22 -10.41 -31.71
N SER A 121 11.39 -9.55 -31.14
CA SER A 121 10.15 -9.93 -30.47
C SER A 121 9.16 -8.79 -30.46
N ILE A 122 7.88 -9.12 -30.42
CA ILE A 122 6.81 -8.15 -30.20
C ILE A 122 6.15 -8.36 -28.85
N TYR A 123 5.49 -7.30 -28.35
CA TYR A 123 4.63 -7.37 -27.17
C TYR A 123 3.16 -7.44 -27.59
N ILE A 124 2.43 -8.29 -26.92
CA ILE A 124 0.97 -8.30 -26.92
C ILE A 124 0.53 -7.86 -25.54
N PHE A 125 -0.17 -6.73 -25.46
CA PHE A 125 -0.80 -6.24 -24.24
C PHE A 125 -2.22 -6.78 -24.16
N ILE A 126 -2.63 -7.19 -22.98
CA ILE A 126 -3.87 -7.89 -22.72
C ILE A 126 -4.59 -7.21 -21.57
N GLU A 127 -5.87 -6.88 -21.77
CA GLU A 127 -6.76 -6.30 -20.77
C GLU A 127 -8.11 -7.00 -20.82
N THR A 128 -8.88 -6.89 -19.76
CA THR A 128 -10.25 -7.39 -19.72
C THR A 128 -11.17 -6.46 -18.93
N THR A 129 -12.45 -6.52 -19.23
CA THR A 129 -13.55 -5.97 -18.42
C THR A 129 -14.70 -6.94 -18.53
N ILE A 130 -15.09 -7.55 -17.42
CA ILE A 130 -16.03 -8.67 -17.41
C ILE A 130 -17.23 -8.32 -16.53
N ASP A 131 -18.43 -8.51 -17.05
CA ASP A 131 -19.66 -8.48 -16.26
C ASP A 131 -19.87 -9.88 -15.66
N PHE A 132 -19.84 -9.99 -14.33
CA PHE A 132 -20.02 -11.25 -13.61
C PHE A 132 -21.30 -11.97 -14.03
N ASN A 133 -22.39 -11.24 -14.29
CA ASN A 133 -23.68 -11.82 -14.69
C ASN A 133 -23.68 -12.41 -16.10
N LYS A 134 -22.67 -12.13 -16.92
CA LYS A 134 -22.53 -12.65 -18.29
C LYS A 134 -21.62 -13.86 -18.39
N VAL A 135 -21.04 -14.30 -17.29
CA VAL A 135 -20.17 -15.46 -17.25
C VAL A 135 -20.80 -16.57 -16.41
N PRO A 136 -20.79 -17.83 -16.88
CA PRO A 136 -21.41 -18.95 -16.15
C PRO A 136 -20.57 -19.41 -14.94
N ASN A 137 -19.32 -18.96 -14.85
CA ASN A 137 -18.36 -19.36 -13.85
C ASN A 137 -17.49 -18.13 -13.48
N PRO A 138 -17.18 -17.91 -12.19
CA PRO A 138 -16.26 -16.86 -11.78
C PRO A 138 -14.88 -16.91 -12.45
N ILE A 139 -14.43 -18.08 -12.90
CA ILE A 139 -13.19 -18.22 -13.68
C ILE A 139 -13.52 -18.07 -15.15
N TYR A 140 -13.18 -16.91 -15.70
CA TYR A 140 -13.31 -16.67 -17.13
C TYR A 140 -12.02 -17.03 -17.86
N THR A 141 -12.16 -17.82 -18.95
CA THR A 141 -11.03 -18.30 -19.75
C THR A 141 -11.24 -18.03 -21.23
N ASP A 142 -10.14 -17.77 -21.94
CA ASP A 142 -10.04 -17.68 -23.40
C ASP A 142 -8.63 -18.06 -23.84
N SER A 143 -8.28 -17.83 -25.08
CA SER A 143 -6.92 -18.02 -25.61
C SER A 143 -6.56 -16.93 -26.63
N ILE A 144 -5.27 -16.67 -26.76
CA ILE A 144 -4.71 -15.99 -27.93
C ILE A 144 -4.25 -17.09 -28.89
N GLU A 145 -4.83 -17.15 -30.07
CA GLU A 145 -4.54 -18.15 -31.11
C GLU A 145 -3.63 -17.56 -32.17
N PHE A 146 -2.58 -18.29 -32.49
CA PHE A 146 -1.62 -17.98 -33.54
C PHE A 146 -1.72 -19.05 -34.64
N SER A 147 -2.09 -18.69 -35.83
CA SER A 147 -2.32 -19.65 -36.90
C SER A 147 -1.88 -19.15 -38.28
N GLY A 148 -1.59 -20.08 -39.17
CA GLY A 148 -1.24 -19.85 -40.58
C GLY A 148 -0.27 -20.91 -41.07
N GLY A 149 -0.20 -21.09 -42.43
CA GLY A 149 0.78 -22.01 -43.01
C GLY A 149 0.70 -23.47 -42.55
N GLY A 150 -0.45 -23.90 -42.01
CA GLY A 150 -0.66 -25.27 -41.54
C GLY A 150 -0.25 -25.53 -40.06
N TYR A 151 0.02 -24.48 -39.26
CA TYR A 151 0.28 -24.60 -37.83
C TYR A 151 -0.78 -23.89 -36.98
N PHE A 152 -0.87 -24.31 -35.71
CA PHE A 152 -1.69 -23.70 -34.67
C PHE A 152 -0.93 -23.74 -33.35
N GLN A 153 -0.84 -22.59 -32.68
CA GLN A 153 -0.32 -22.46 -31.33
C GLN A 153 -1.28 -21.55 -30.54
N ASP A 154 -1.42 -21.76 -29.25
CA ASP A 154 -2.26 -20.89 -28.41
C ASP A 154 -1.63 -20.60 -27.07
N ILE A 155 -2.00 -19.46 -26.50
CA ILE A 155 -1.67 -19.04 -25.15
C ILE A 155 -2.98 -18.90 -24.38
N LYS A 156 -3.05 -19.55 -23.23
CA LYS A 156 -4.25 -19.50 -22.38
C LYS A 156 -4.37 -18.16 -21.65
N LEU A 157 -5.59 -17.64 -21.57
CA LEU A 157 -5.94 -16.48 -20.76
C LEU A 157 -6.89 -16.92 -19.66
N VAL A 158 -6.58 -16.50 -18.40
CA VAL A 158 -7.37 -16.88 -17.23
C VAL A 158 -7.55 -15.64 -16.34
N THR A 159 -8.78 -15.41 -15.88
CA THR A 159 -9.15 -14.31 -14.99
C THR A 159 -10.19 -14.79 -13.99
N LEU A 160 -10.02 -14.48 -12.72
CA LEU A 160 -11.06 -14.67 -11.70
C LEU A 160 -11.89 -13.38 -11.61
N VAL A 161 -13.21 -13.48 -11.73
CA VAL A 161 -14.15 -12.35 -11.65
C VAL A 161 -14.86 -12.38 -10.32
N LYS A 162 -14.77 -11.30 -9.54
CA LYS A 162 -15.49 -11.13 -8.28
C LYS A 162 -16.69 -10.20 -8.48
N ASP A 163 -17.86 -10.63 -8.04
CA ASP A 163 -19.01 -9.75 -7.86
C ASP A 163 -18.81 -8.89 -6.61
N ALA A 164 -19.33 -7.64 -6.60
CA ALA A 164 -19.14 -6.71 -5.50
C ALA A 164 -20.27 -5.68 -5.40
N TYR A 165 -20.44 -5.09 -4.21
CA TYR A 165 -21.20 -3.85 -4.02
C TYR A 165 -20.28 -2.65 -4.24
N PHE A 166 -20.63 -1.79 -5.22
CA PHE A 166 -19.87 -0.57 -5.50
C PHE A 166 -20.55 0.62 -4.84
N LEU A 167 -19.79 1.33 -4.00
CA LEU A 167 -20.22 2.55 -3.33
C LEU A 167 -19.37 3.72 -3.85
N TYR A 168 -20.01 4.78 -4.28
CA TYR A 168 -19.32 5.94 -4.87
C TYR A 168 -20.12 7.23 -4.64
N PRO A 169 -19.43 8.39 -4.58
CA PRO A 169 -20.10 9.69 -4.48
C PRO A 169 -21.03 9.93 -5.67
N SER A 170 -22.15 10.52 -5.42
CA SER A 170 -23.08 10.96 -6.45
C SER A 170 -22.49 12.09 -7.31
N LYS A 171 -23.09 12.31 -8.49
CA LYS A 171 -22.80 13.49 -9.32
C LYS A 171 -24.07 14.29 -9.50
N ASP A 172 -23.96 15.61 -9.35
CA ASP A 172 -25.08 16.51 -9.65
C ASP A 172 -25.32 16.66 -11.17
N ALA A 173 -26.35 17.41 -11.53
CA ALA A 173 -26.73 17.65 -12.93
C ALA A 173 -25.63 18.40 -13.74
N ASN A 174 -24.70 19.09 -13.08
CA ASN A 174 -23.58 19.79 -13.68
C ASN A 174 -22.30 18.93 -13.74
N GLY A 175 -22.36 17.70 -13.20
CA GLY A 175 -21.24 16.78 -13.15
C GLY A 175 -20.30 16.96 -11.96
N PHE A 176 -20.61 17.82 -10.99
CA PHE A 176 -19.83 17.96 -9.76
C PHE A 176 -20.01 16.73 -8.87
N ILE A 177 -18.89 16.23 -8.37
CA ILE A 177 -18.86 15.06 -7.48
C ILE A 177 -19.22 15.51 -6.07
N GLU A 178 -20.04 14.71 -5.38
CA GLU A 178 -20.35 14.87 -3.97
C GLU A 178 -19.10 14.89 -3.09
N THR A 179 -19.06 15.80 -2.10
CA THR A 179 -17.90 15.99 -1.24
C THR A 179 -18.28 16.01 0.24
N ILE A 180 -17.33 15.67 1.09
CA ILE A 180 -17.44 15.72 2.54
C ILE A 180 -16.49 16.79 3.08
N PRO A 181 -16.94 17.72 3.93
CA PRO A 181 -16.07 18.67 4.60
C PRO A 181 -15.19 17.99 5.64
N ILE A 182 -13.89 18.27 5.58
CA ILE A 182 -12.91 17.68 6.51
C ILE A 182 -12.20 18.71 7.39
N GLY A 183 -12.38 19.98 7.14
CA GLY A 183 -11.78 21.06 7.92
C GLY A 183 -11.97 22.42 7.27
N ILE A 184 -11.25 23.39 7.82
CA ILE A 184 -11.21 24.78 7.34
C ILE A 184 -9.74 25.16 7.25
N ASP A 185 -9.33 25.80 6.15
CA ASP A 185 -7.96 26.29 5.98
C ASP A 185 -7.71 27.59 6.77
N ALA A 186 -6.47 28.12 6.70
CA ALA A 186 -6.09 29.32 7.40
C ALA A 186 -6.84 30.59 6.93
N GLU A 187 -7.36 30.58 5.72
CA GLU A 187 -8.16 31.65 5.11
C GLU A 187 -9.66 31.52 5.41
N GLY A 188 -10.08 30.47 6.15
CA GLY A 188 -11.48 30.21 6.52
C GLY A 188 -12.28 29.50 5.43
N LYS A 189 -11.64 28.98 4.40
CA LYS A 189 -12.28 28.21 3.33
C LYS A 189 -12.41 26.75 3.74
N GLU A 190 -13.54 26.14 3.43
CA GLU A 190 -13.79 24.74 3.68
C GLU A 190 -12.88 23.82 2.83
N ILE A 191 -12.22 22.88 3.50
CA ILE A 191 -11.45 21.80 2.88
C ILE A 191 -12.38 20.60 2.73
N THR A 192 -12.50 20.07 1.51
CA THR A 192 -13.37 18.93 1.22
C THR A 192 -12.63 17.79 0.56
N VAL A 193 -13.15 16.58 0.70
CA VAL A 193 -12.73 15.38 -0.04
C VAL A 193 -13.92 14.83 -0.83
N ASN A 194 -13.65 14.16 -1.95
CA ASN A 194 -14.69 13.43 -2.66
C ASN A 194 -15.21 12.31 -1.75
N GLY A 195 -16.52 12.28 -1.53
CA GLY A 195 -17.11 11.30 -0.62
C GLY A 195 -18.61 11.48 -0.50
N PHE A 196 -19.24 10.59 0.24
CA PHE A 196 -20.68 10.51 0.46
C PHE A 196 -20.98 10.03 1.87
N TYR A 197 -22.18 10.36 2.35
CA TYR A 197 -22.67 9.88 3.63
C TYR A 197 -23.44 8.57 3.46
N LEU A 198 -23.21 7.62 4.38
CA LEU A 198 -24.04 6.43 4.51
C LEU A 198 -25.44 6.81 4.97
N GLU A 199 -26.43 6.06 4.52
CA GLU A 199 -27.79 6.20 5.03
C GLU A 199 -27.91 5.56 6.42
N ASP A 200 -28.53 6.28 7.37
CA ASP A 200 -28.86 5.80 8.71
C ASP A 200 -27.83 4.85 9.38
N ASN A 201 -28.33 3.82 10.10
CA ASN A 201 -27.51 2.75 10.64
C ASN A 201 -27.28 1.69 9.55
N THR A 202 -26.07 1.64 9.03
CA THR A 202 -25.71 0.75 7.93
C THR A 202 -24.97 -0.50 8.43
N THR A 203 -25.20 -1.63 7.78
CA THR A 203 -24.48 -2.86 8.04
C THR A 203 -23.81 -3.36 6.75
N PHE A 204 -22.52 -3.60 6.81
CA PHE A 204 -21.77 -4.30 5.77
C PHE A 204 -21.67 -5.79 6.15
N THR A 205 -22.18 -6.65 5.27
CA THR A 205 -22.24 -8.09 5.46
C THR A 205 -21.11 -8.79 4.72
N ASN A 206 -20.96 -10.10 4.91
CA ASN A 206 -20.00 -10.92 4.19
C ASN A 206 -20.55 -11.56 2.90
N GLU A 207 -21.77 -11.17 2.47
CA GLU A 207 -22.40 -11.74 1.27
C GLU A 207 -21.61 -11.46 0.00
N LYS A 208 -21.17 -10.20 -0.16
CA LYS A 208 -20.30 -9.74 -1.26
C LYS A 208 -19.32 -8.72 -0.74
N PRO A 209 -18.13 -8.59 -1.33
CA PRO A 209 -17.22 -7.53 -0.99
C PRO A 209 -17.79 -6.15 -1.34
N TYR A 210 -17.36 -5.14 -0.61
CA TYR A 210 -17.65 -3.73 -0.86
C TYR A 210 -16.44 -3.07 -1.51
N VAL A 211 -16.64 -2.36 -2.62
CA VAL A 211 -15.61 -1.56 -3.29
C VAL A 211 -16.02 -0.09 -3.21
N ILE A 212 -15.23 0.71 -2.51
CA ILE A 212 -15.58 2.06 -2.11
C ILE A 212 -14.69 3.06 -2.84
N TYR A 213 -15.30 3.97 -3.59
CA TYR A 213 -14.68 5.11 -4.26
C TYR A 213 -14.97 6.39 -3.49
N GLY A 214 -13.92 7.18 -3.22
CA GLY A 214 -14.02 8.36 -2.36
C GLY A 214 -14.18 7.98 -0.88
N TYR A 215 -14.41 8.98 -0.04
CA TYR A 215 -14.62 8.76 1.39
C TYR A 215 -16.08 8.41 1.68
N CYS A 216 -16.27 7.29 2.36
CA CYS A 216 -17.55 6.84 2.88
C CYS A 216 -17.67 7.34 4.32
N ALA A 217 -18.66 8.18 4.63
CA ALA A 217 -18.81 8.76 5.96
C ALA A 217 -20.01 8.19 6.73
N VAL A 218 -19.78 7.82 7.99
CA VAL A 218 -20.84 7.51 8.95
C VAL A 218 -21.33 8.84 9.54
N PRO A 219 -22.57 9.26 9.26
CA PRO A 219 -23.04 10.57 9.70
C PRO A 219 -23.22 10.63 11.21
N SER A 220 -23.23 11.85 11.75
CA SER A 220 -23.40 12.09 13.18
C SER A 220 -24.58 11.32 13.77
N THR A 221 -24.40 10.74 14.96
CA THR A 221 -25.36 9.92 15.70
C THR A 221 -25.71 8.57 15.10
N LYS A 222 -25.14 8.22 13.95
CA LYS A 222 -25.38 6.95 13.25
C LYS A 222 -24.28 5.93 13.55
N LYS A 223 -24.52 4.71 13.09
CA LYS A 223 -23.62 3.58 13.33
C LYS A 223 -23.36 2.81 12.03
N LEU A 224 -22.09 2.52 11.77
CA LEU A 224 -21.70 1.48 10.82
C LEU A 224 -21.34 0.22 11.58
N THR A 225 -21.97 -0.90 11.19
CA THR A 225 -21.59 -2.25 11.66
C THR A 225 -20.99 -3.01 10.48
N ILE A 226 -19.85 -3.65 10.69
CA ILE A 226 -19.22 -4.54 9.71
C ILE A 226 -19.17 -5.93 10.32
N GLU A 227 -19.81 -6.89 9.65
CA GLU A 227 -19.96 -8.27 10.13
C GLU A 227 -18.72 -9.12 9.84
N ALA A 228 -18.58 -10.21 10.57
CA ALA A 228 -17.48 -11.18 10.40
C ALA A 228 -17.39 -11.68 8.95
N GLY A 229 -16.16 -11.78 8.45
CA GLY A 229 -15.86 -12.22 7.08
C GLY A 229 -16.14 -11.20 5.99
N ALA A 230 -16.59 -9.99 6.32
CA ALA A 230 -16.77 -8.93 5.33
C ALA A 230 -15.42 -8.47 4.76
N ASN A 231 -15.40 -8.20 3.45
CA ASN A 231 -14.25 -7.70 2.73
C ASN A 231 -14.53 -6.29 2.21
N ILE A 232 -13.75 -5.32 2.63
CA ILE A 232 -13.89 -3.90 2.27
C ILE A 232 -12.66 -3.46 1.50
N TYR A 233 -12.87 -3.04 0.27
CA TYR A 233 -11.83 -2.57 -0.64
C TYR A 233 -11.99 -1.08 -0.89
N PHE A 234 -10.92 -0.33 -0.71
CA PHE A 234 -10.90 1.10 -0.98
C PHE A 234 -10.10 1.39 -2.25
N HIS A 235 -10.70 2.19 -3.13
CA HIS A 235 -10.00 2.75 -4.28
C HIS A 235 -8.99 3.82 -3.84
N ASN A 236 -8.09 4.22 -4.73
CA ASN A 236 -7.16 5.31 -4.45
C ASN A 236 -7.89 6.60 -4.02
N ASN A 237 -7.33 7.33 -3.06
CA ASN A 237 -7.95 8.52 -2.45
C ASN A 237 -9.34 8.28 -1.83
N SER A 238 -9.55 7.10 -1.31
CA SER A 238 -10.78 6.68 -0.63
C SER A 238 -10.50 6.31 0.83
N GLY A 239 -11.54 6.22 1.65
CA GLY A 239 -11.41 5.85 3.05
C GLY A 239 -12.74 5.83 3.78
N LEU A 240 -12.68 5.62 5.09
CA LEU A 240 -13.84 5.65 5.99
C LEU A 240 -13.70 6.82 6.95
N ILE A 241 -14.73 7.66 7.03
CA ILE A 241 -14.83 8.74 8.01
C ILE A 241 -15.95 8.40 9.00
N VAL A 242 -15.71 8.60 10.30
CA VAL A 242 -16.74 8.45 11.34
C VAL A 242 -16.90 9.79 12.04
N ASP A 243 -18.03 10.43 11.83
CA ASP A 243 -18.29 11.78 12.32
C ASP A 243 -18.54 11.85 13.82
N LYS A 244 -18.54 13.06 14.35
CA LYS A 244 -18.88 13.35 15.75
C LYS A 244 -20.17 12.63 16.16
N ASP A 245 -20.18 12.04 17.35
CA ASP A 245 -21.29 11.25 17.92
C ASP A 245 -21.64 9.96 17.16
N ALA A 246 -20.96 9.65 16.05
CA ALA A 246 -21.14 8.41 15.33
C ALA A 246 -20.29 7.27 15.93
N THR A 247 -20.61 6.04 15.53
CA THR A 247 -19.99 4.82 16.04
C THR A 247 -19.60 3.87 14.91
N LEU A 248 -18.42 3.26 15.00
CA LEU A 248 -17.96 2.17 14.14
C LEU A 248 -17.85 0.89 14.96
N ILE A 249 -18.49 -0.18 14.50
CA ILE A 249 -18.40 -1.52 15.08
C ILE A 249 -17.92 -2.49 14.00
N ILE A 250 -16.78 -3.13 14.21
CA ILE A 250 -16.26 -4.18 13.34
C ILE A 250 -16.21 -5.47 14.15
N ASN A 251 -17.03 -6.45 13.75
CA ASN A 251 -17.28 -7.68 14.48
C ASN A 251 -16.67 -8.89 13.75
N GLY A 252 -15.39 -8.84 13.40
CA GLY A 252 -14.69 -10.01 12.93
C GLY A 252 -14.61 -11.12 13.99
N GLU A 253 -14.42 -12.35 13.55
CA GLU A 253 -14.26 -13.54 14.37
C GLU A 253 -12.97 -14.25 14.00
N LEU A 254 -12.46 -15.10 14.87
CA LEU A 254 -11.28 -15.91 14.60
C LEU A 254 -11.55 -16.85 13.41
N ASN A 255 -10.66 -16.85 12.41
CA ASN A 255 -10.79 -17.52 11.12
C ASN A 255 -11.95 -17.00 10.24
N ASN A 256 -12.53 -15.87 10.59
CA ASN A 256 -13.55 -15.17 9.82
C ASN A 256 -13.38 -13.66 10.03
N GLU A 257 -12.15 -13.20 9.84
CA GLU A 257 -11.72 -11.82 10.06
C GLU A 257 -12.39 -10.90 9.05
N VAL A 258 -12.55 -9.64 9.43
CA VAL A 258 -12.87 -8.56 8.50
C VAL A 258 -11.59 -8.12 7.82
N ILE A 259 -11.59 -8.05 6.48
CA ILE A 259 -10.44 -7.59 5.69
C ILE A 259 -10.72 -6.20 5.15
N ILE A 260 -9.80 -5.26 5.39
CA ILE A 260 -9.88 -3.89 4.91
C ILE A 260 -8.56 -3.56 4.18
N GLU A 261 -8.63 -3.32 2.87
CA GLU A 261 -7.43 -3.11 2.04
C GLU A 261 -7.73 -2.27 0.79
N GLY A 262 -6.70 -2.04 -0.04
CA GLY A 262 -6.87 -1.42 -1.36
C GLY A 262 -7.56 -2.36 -2.36
N ASP A 263 -8.17 -1.78 -3.39
CA ASP A 263 -8.87 -2.53 -4.45
C ASP A 263 -7.95 -3.11 -5.54
N ARG A 264 -6.62 -2.97 -5.36
CA ARG A 264 -5.61 -3.54 -6.25
C ARG A 264 -5.31 -4.98 -5.82
N LEU A 265 -5.94 -5.93 -6.53
CA LEU A 265 -5.90 -7.36 -6.17
C LEU A 265 -4.75 -8.13 -6.81
N GLU A 266 -3.89 -7.45 -7.55
CA GLU A 266 -2.70 -8.05 -8.16
C GLU A 266 -1.71 -8.50 -7.06
N PRO A 267 -1.18 -9.73 -7.10
CA PRO A 267 -0.28 -10.26 -6.07
C PRO A 267 0.95 -9.37 -5.80
N GLU A 268 1.49 -8.73 -6.85
CA GLU A 268 2.62 -7.82 -6.77
C GLU A 268 2.30 -6.53 -5.98
N LEU A 269 1.02 -6.17 -5.87
CA LEU A 269 0.55 -4.99 -5.15
C LEU A 269 -0.01 -5.31 -3.76
N SER A 270 -0.12 -6.60 -3.38
CA SER A 270 -0.74 -7.06 -2.14
C SER A 270 -0.10 -6.50 -0.86
N ASN A 271 1.15 -6.04 -0.94
CA ASN A 271 1.92 -5.51 0.18
C ASN A 271 2.43 -4.08 -0.05
N ILE A 272 1.92 -3.38 -1.07
CA ILE A 272 2.33 -1.99 -1.35
C ILE A 272 1.57 -1.03 -0.43
N PRO A 273 2.26 -0.21 0.39
CA PRO A 273 1.63 0.75 1.28
C PRO A 273 1.00 1.93 0.52
N GLY A 274 -0.02 2.57 1.14
CA GLY A 274 -0.55 3.85 0.66
C GLY A 274 -1.50 3.75 -0.53
N GLN A 275 -2.15 2.61 -0.73
CA GLN A 275 -3.12 2.43 -1.81
C GLN A 275 -4.43 3.19 -1.58
N TRP A 276 -4.78 3.45 -0.32
CA TRP A 276 -5.97 4.17 0.10
C TRP A 276 -5.68 5.05 1.32
N GLY A 277 -6.65 5.87 1.74
CA GLY A 277 -6.49 6.84 2.82
C GLY A 277 -6.39 6.19 4.21
N SER A 278 -7.49 6.24 4.96
CA SER A 278 -7.53 5.78 6.35
C SER A 278 -8.94 5.46 6.83
N ILE A 279 -9.03 4.77 7.97
CA ILE A 279 -10.21 4.82 8.86
C ILE A 279 -10.02 6.02 9.79
N TRP A 280 -10.80 7.08 9.59
CA TRP A 280 -10.67 8.30 10.35
C TRP A 280 -11.84 8.48 11.34
N LEU A 281 -11.56 8.27 12.62
CA LEU A 281 -12.46 8.48 13.72
C LEU A 281 -12.33 9.94 14.18
N ARG A 282 -13.24 10.80 13.72
CA ARG A 282 -13.16 12.25 13.94
C ARG A 282 -13.45 12.63 15.39
N SER A 283 -13.02 13.82 15.75
CA SER A 283 -13.23 14.37 17.09
C SER A 283 -14.68 14.25 17.55
N GLY A 284 -14.88 13.68 18.74
CA GLY A 284 -16.20 13.46 19.35
C GLY A 284 -16.95 12.23 18.83
N SER A 285 -16.42 11.45 17.90
CA SER A 285 -16.92 10.09 17.63
C SER A 285 -16.67 9.19 18.84
N LYS A 286 -17.44 8.12 19.03
CA LYS A 286 -17.46 7.41 20.30
C LYS A 286 -17.86 5.94 20.21
N ASN A 287 -17.53 5.18 21.27
CA ASN A 287 -17.95 3.80 21.48
C ASN A 287 -17.56 2.86 20.32
N HIS A 288 -16.39 3.08 19.73
CA HIS A 288 -15.91 2.23 18.66
C HIS A 288 -15.43 0.88 19.19
N SER A 289 -15.71 -0.18 18.44
CA SER A 289 -15.21 -1.52 18.70
C SER A 289 -14.69 -2.13 17.41
N ILE A 290 -13.45 -2.62 17.42
CA ILE A 290 -12.82 -3.33 16.30
C ILE A 290 -12.31 -4.65 16.84
N ASN A 291 -12.74 -5.76 16.25
CA ASN A 291 -12.35 -7.09 16.68
C ASN A 291 -12.04 -7.97 15.47
N ASN A 292 -11.01 -8.82 15.57
CA ASN A 292 -10.56 -9.77 14.55
C ASN A 292 -10.59 -9.14 13.13
N THR A 293 -9.74 -8.13 12.92
CA THR A 293 -9.71 -7.35 11.69
C THR A 293 -8.29 -7.28 11.15
N ILE A 294 -8.15 -7.38 9.83
CA ILE A 294 -6.89 -7.14 9.11
C ILE A 294 -7.04 -5.87 8.29
N ILE A 295 -6.23 -4.85 8.61
CA ILE A 295 -6.19 -3.56 7.90
C ILE A 295 -4.84 -3.45 7.23
N LYS A 296 -4.79 -3.29 5.90
CA LYS A 296 -3.51 -3.21 5.20
C LYS A 296 -3.52 -2.24 4.02
N ASN A 297 -2.30 -1.80 3.67
CA ASN A 297 -2.01 -0.98 2.51
C ASN A 297 -2.61 0.44 2.55
N ALA A 298 -2.94 0.95 3.74
CA ALA A 298 -3.46 2.30 3.93
C ALA A 298 -2.35 3.38 3.89
N THR A 299 -2.74 4.64 3.79
CA THR A 299 -1.86 5.77 4.15
C THR A 299 -1.66 5.80 5.67
N ALA A 300 -2.76 5.69 6.43
CA ALA A 300 -2.74 5.41 7.85
C ALA A 300 -3.84 4.40 8.18
N GLY A 301 -3.54 3.33 8.90
CA GLY A 301 -4.53 2.32 9.22
C GLY A 301 -5.73 2.92 9.95
N ILE A 302 -5.49 3.55 11.11
CA ILE A 302 -6.52 4.25 11.88
C ILE A 302 -5.98 5.61 12.32
N ILE A 303 -6.75 6.68 12.06
CA ILE A 303 -6.54 8.01 12.63
C ILE A 303 -7.67 8.26 13.63
N MET A 304 -7.31 8.70 14.83
CA MET A 304 -8.28 8.96 15.87
C MET A 304 -8.04 10.32 16.52
N ASP A 305 -9.01 11.19 16.40
CA ASP A 305 -8.93 12.54 16.94
C ASP A 305 -9.51 12.64 18.36
N SER A 306 -9.38 13.83 18.92
CA SER A 306 -9.74 14.18 20.29
C SER A 306 -11.09 13.63 20.73
N ILE A 307 -11.16 13.17 21.94
CA ILE A 307 -12.33 12.57 22.58
C ILE A 307 -13.25 13.59 23.24
N GLY A 308 -14.53 13.21 23.30
CA GLY A 308 -15.53 13.97 24.07
C GLY A 308 -15.69 13.53 25.52
N SER A 309 -15.24 12.30 25.90
CA SER A 309 -15.38 11.75 27.26
C SER A 309 -14.21 10.86 27.60
N THR A 310 -13.79 10.89 28.86
CA THR A 310 -12.64 10.13 29.38
C THR A 310 -13.03 8.89 30.17
N SER A 311 -14.31 8.70 30.52
CA SER A 311 -14.74 7.65 31.45
C SER A 311 -14.71 6.24 30.87
N THR A 312 -14.81 6.09 29.55
CA THR A 312 -14.75 4.81 28.85
C THR A 312 -13.83 4.92 27.64
N PRO A 313 -13.19 3.83 27.19
CA PRO A 313 -12.44 3.86 25.95
C PRO A 313 -13.31 4.35 24.78
N THR A 314 -12.79 5.29 24.01
CA THR A 314 -13.43 5.74 22.78
C THR A 314 -13.30 4.67 21.72
N LEU A 315 -12.16 3.98 21.69
CA LEU A 315 -11.91 2.81 20.87
C LEU A 315 -11.46 1.63 21.73
N THR A 316 -12.17 0.52 21.62
CA THR A 316 -11.69 -0.80 22.05
C THR A 316 -11.31 -1.59 20.80
N ILE A 317 -10.05 -2.02 20.71
CA ILE A 317 -9.54 -2.75 19.55
C ILE A 317 -8.85 -4.04 20.01
N LYS A 318 -9.24 -5.18 19.43
CA LYS A 318 -8.76 -6.51 19.84
C LYS A 318 -8.45 -7.39 18.64
N ASN A 319 -7.50 -8.30 18.81
CA ASN A 319 -7.18 -9.34 17.82
C ASN A 319 -7.05 -8.78 16.40
N THR A 320 -6.43 -7.60 16.28
CA THR A 320 -6.43 -6.83 15.04
C THR A 320 -5.00 -6.64 14.53
N GLN A 321 -4.84 -6.80 13.24
CA GLN A 321 -3.56 -6.69 12.54
C GLN A 321 -3.60 -5.48 11.62
N ILE A 322 -2.55 -4.63 11.65
CA ILE A 322 -2.43 -3.45 10.79
C ILE A 322 -1.07 -3.48 10.12
N TYR A 323 -1.06 -3.56 8.79
CA TYR A 323 0.16 -3.74 8.01
C TYR A 323 0.28 -2.78 6.85
N ASN A 324 1.54 -2.48 6.48
CA ASN A 324 1.88 -1.77 5.24
C ASN A 324 1.18 -0.40 5.16
N SER A 325 1.31 0.42 6.18
CA SER A 325 0.82 1.81 6.17
C SER A 325 1.93 2.74 5.69
N SER A 326 1.68 3.62 4.70
CA SER A 326 2.72 4.51 4.20
C SER A 326 3.16 5.56 5.23
N ASN A 327 2.31 5.86 6.23
CA ASN A 327 2.62 6.77 7.33
C ASN A 327 2.47 6.08 8.69
N PHE A 328 1.25 5.92 9.20
CA PHE A 328 0.99 5.43 10.55
C PHE A 328 0.20 4.12 10.54
N GLY A 329 0.53 3.21 11.45
CA GLY A 329 -0.38 2.11 11.75
C GLY A 329 -1.62 2.64 12.49
N ILE A 330 -1.43 3.20 13.67
CA ILE A 330 -2.46 3.94 14.43
C ILE A 330 -1.89 5.32 14.83
N LEU A 331 -2.64 6.39 14.53
CA LEU A 331 -2.37 7.74 15.01
C LEU A 331 -3.49 8.17 15.95
N GLY A 332 -3.21 8.18 17.26
CA GLY A 332 -4.10 8.71 18.29
C GLY A 332 -3.67 10.12 18.69
N ARG A 333 -4.60 11.06 18.63
CA ARG A 333 -4.39 12.47 19.01
C ARG A 333 -5.33 12.85 20.16
N ASN A 334 -4.81 12.91 21.41
CA ASN A 334 -5.60 13.21 22.62
C ASN A 334 -6.86 12.33 22.74
N THR A 335 -6.68 11.02 22.69
CA THR A 335 -7.79 10.06 22.59
C THR A 335 -7.74 9.01 23.71
N ASN A 336 -8.73 8.10 23.76
CA ASN A 336 -8.78 7.00 24.72
C ASN A 336 -8.88 5.66 23.98
N ILE A 337 -7.76 4.90 23.94
CA ILE A 337 -7.66 3.61 23.24
C ILE A 337 -7.36 2.50 24.24
N LYS A 338 -8.13 1.42 24.19
CA LYS A 338 -7.83 0.15 24.82
C LYS A 338 -7.56 -0.91 23.76
N GLY A 339 -6.34 -1.46 23.74
CA GLY A 339 -5.88 -2.46 22.78
C GLY A 339 -5.48 -3.78 23.45
N GLU A 340 -5.89 -4.90 22.87
CA GLU A 340 -5.55 -6.25 23.29
C GLU A 340 -5.20 -7.12 22.07
N ASN A 341 -4.09 -7.85 22.09
CA ASN A 341 -3.63 -8.68 20.95
C ASN A 341 -3.53 -7.91 19.63
N LEU A 342 -2.94 -6.70 19.64
CA LEU A 342 -2.68 -5.97 18.41
C LEU A 342 -1.36 -6.39 17.79
N VAL A 343 -1.33 -6.43 16.46
CA VAL A 343 -0.10 -6.59 15.69
C VAL A 343 -0.02 -5.46 14.68
N ILE A 344 0.98 -4.60 14.81
CA ILE A 344 1.21 -3.50 13.87
C ILE A 344 2.62 -3.62 13.32
N ASN A 345 2.78 -3.55 11.99
CA ASN A 345 4.09 -3.63 11.35
C ASN A 345 4.14 -2.85 10.03
N ASN A 346 5.36 -2.57 9.59
CA ASN A 346 5.67 -2.00 8.29
C ASN A 346 4.93 -0.68 8.04
N SER A 347 5.21 0.32 8.90
CA SER A 347 4.68 1.68 8.81
C SER A 347 5.80 2.65 8.42
N GLY A 348 5.57 3.50 7.42
CA GLY A 348 6.58 4.41 6.88
C GLY A 348 7.08 5.47 7.87
N GLN A 349 6.26 5.77 8.89
CA GLN A 349 6.64 6.62 10.01
C GLN A 349 6.58 5.84 11.33
N VAL A 350 5.42 5.75 11.96
CA VAL A 350 5.23 5.18 13.29
C VAL A 350 4.16 4.09 13.25
N SER A 351 4.43 2.95 13.86
CA SER A 351 3.41 1.90 13.97
C SER A 351 2.30 2.29 14.95
N LEU A 352 2.65 2.83 16.12
CA LEU A 352 1.69 3.35 17.09
C LEU A 352 2.12 4.73 17.58
N ALA A 353 1.38 5.77 17.24
CA ALA A 353 1.57 7.14 17.70
C ALA A 353 0.48 7.52 18.71
N CYS A 354 0.86 7.74 19.97
CA CYS A 354 0.03 8.22 21.06
C CYS A 354 0.39 9.69 21.32
N THR A 355 -0.31 10.62 20.66
CA THR A 355 0.13 12.01 20.59
C THR A 355 -0.84 12.99 21.22
N ILE A 356 -0.32 14.15 21.61
CA ILE A 356 -1.09 15.25 22.22
C ILE A 356 -1.82 14.79 23.50
N GLY A 357 -1.16 13.95 24.34
CA GLY A 357 -1.77 13.39 25.54
C GLY A 357 -2.85 12.35 25.27
N GLY A 358 -3.72 12.10 26.26
CA GLY A 358 -4.80 11.11 26.16
C GLY A 358 -4.67 9.93 27.12
N THR A 359 -5.33 8.82 26.81
CA THR A 359 -5.36 7.60 27.62
C THR A 359 -5.15 6.37 26.74
N TYR A 360 -4.10 5.64 26.97
CA TYR A 360 -3.72 4.49 26.16
C TYR A 360 -3.41 3.29 27.03
N ASN A 361 -4.05 2.15 26.77
CA ASN A 361 -3.82 0.92 27.51
C ASN A 361 -3.70 -0.25 26.54
N PHE A 362 -2.53 -0.86 26.47
CA PHE A 362 -2.26 -1.99 25.59
C PHE A 362 -1.79 -3.21 26.38
N THR A 363 -2.33 -4.36 26.02
CA THR A 363 -1.99 -5.64 26.67
C THR A 363 -1.71 -6.69 25.61
N HIS A 364 -0.63 -7.45 25.75
CA HIS A 364 -0.24 -8.53 24.85
C HIS A 364 -0.24 -8.12 23.37
N SER A 365 0.37 -6.98 23.04
CA SER A 365 0.41 -6.45 21.69
C SER A 365 1.84 -6.44 21.14
N THR A 366 1.98 -6.55 19.83
CA THR A 366 3.26 -6.47 19.12
C THR A 366 3.26 -5.24 18.21
N PHE A 367 4.01 -4.22 18.61
CA PHE A 367 4.26 -3.00 17.85
C PHE A 367 5.62 -3.11 17.19
N ALA A 368 5.65 -3.68 16.00
CA ALA A 368 6.87 -3.81 15.23
C ALA A 368 6.93 -2.76 14.11
N ASN A 369 8.12 -2.48 13.59
CA ASN A 369 8.25 -1.66 12.41
C ASN A 369 9.47 -2.05 11.57
N TYR A 370 9.27 -3.04 10.72
CA TYR A 370 10.25 -3.54 9.75
C TYR A 370 10.06 -2.91 8.38
N TRP A 371 9.97 -1.57 8.34
CA TRP A 371 9.79 -0.82 7.11
C TRP A 371 10.93 -1.05 6.11
N ASN A 372 10.59 -1.44 4.89
CA ASN A 372 11.53 -1.76 3.83
C ASN A 372 11.32 -0.98 2.52
N ASN A 373 10.38 -0.02 2.51
CA ASN A 373 10.05 0.79 1.32
C ASN A 373 10.75 2.17 1.35
N GLY A 374 11.86 2.32 2.08
CA GLY A 374 12.62 3.55 2.19
C GLY A 374 13.25 3.74 3.57
N ILE A 375 13.73 4.96 3.84
CA ILE A 375 14.35 5.30 5.13
C ILE A 375 13.26 5.73 6.11
N ARG A 376 13.20 5.08 7.27
CA ARG A 376 12.34 5.45 8.39
C ARG A 376 13.14 6.24 9.44
N GLN A 377 12.62 7.37 9.86
CA GLN A 377 13.27 8.25 10.85
C GLN A 377 12.65 8.12 12.26
N PHE A 378 11.40 7.67 12.35
CA PHE A 378 10.64 7.62 13.59
C PHE A 378 10.66 6.22 14.22
N PRO A 379 10.38 6.08 15.53
CA PRO A 379 10.33 4.80 16.23
C PRO A 379 9.09 3.98 15.84
N SER A 380 9.02 2.74 16.30
CA SER A 380 7.80 1.93 16.23
C SER A 380 6.69 2.51 17.11
N VAL A 381 7.02 2.97 18.31
CA VAL A 381 6.08 3.58 19.27
C VAL A 381 6.55 4.99 19.63
N LEU A 382 5.66 5.97 19.43
CA LEU A 382 5.84 7.38 19.81
C LEU A 382 4.78 7.80 20.82
N ILE A 383 5.20 8.37 21.95
CA ILE A 383 4.34 8.92 22.98
C ILE A 383 4.71 10.38 23.20
N ASN A 384 3.76 11.30 23.08
CA ASN A 384 3.95 12.69 23.49
C ASN A 384 2.65 13.32 23.98
N ASN A 385 2.75 14.51 24.57
CA ASN A 385 1.60 15.23 25.09
C ASN A 385 1.46 16.65 24.54
N TYR A 386 2.08 16.94 23.41
CA TYR A 386 2.05 18.27 22.78
C TYR A 386 1.98 18.18 21.25
N TYR A 387 1.60 19.29 20.65
CA TYR A 387 1.67 19.57 19.23
C TYR A 387 2.29 20.94 19.01
N SER A 388 3.39 21.01 18.27
CA SER A 388 4.10 22.25 17.97
C SER A 388 3.61 22.83 16.65
N PHE A 389 3.33 24.13 16.62
CA PHE A 389 2.98 24.86 15.41
C PHE A 389 3.62 26.24 15.42
N ILE A 390 3.71 26.89 14.27
CA ILE A 390 4.27 28.24 14.15
C ILE A 390 3.13 29.25 14.24
N GLN A 391 3.22 30.16 15.21
CA GLN A 391 2.36 31.33 15.37
C GLN A 391 3.23 32.57 15.53
N ASP A 392 3.00 33.60 14.73
CA ASP A 392 3.75 34.87 14.76
C ASP A 392 5.28 34.70 14.65
N ASN A 393 5.74 33.72 13.86
CA ASN A 393 7.14 33.29 13.68
C ASN A 393 7.79 32.65 14.93
N GLU A 394 7.02 32.32 15.96
CA GLU A 394 7.47 31.57 17.14
C GLU A 394 6.87 30.14 17.12
N ILE A 395 7.64 29.19 17.70
CA ILE A 395 7.12 27.84 17.90
C ILE A 395 6.27 27.85 19.17
N VAL A 396 5.02 27.46 19.03
CA VAL A 396 4.05 27.37 20.14
C VAL A 396 3.65 25.92 20.32
N ASP A 397 3.78 25.42 21.55
CA ASP A 397 3.34 24.07 21.92
C ASP A 397 1.94 24.11 22.52
N GLN A 398 1.02 23.39 21.88
CA GLN A 398 -0.29 23.09 22.45
C GLN A 398 -0.20 21.77 23.22
N THR A 399 -0.23 21.84 24.56
CA THR A 399 -0.12 20.68 25.46
C THR A 399 -1.49 20.14 25.89
N ARG A 400 -1.55 18.84 26.18
CA ARG A 400 -2.67 18.14 26.81
C ARG A 400 -2.15 17.11 27.79
N ASP A 401 -2.96 16.74 28.77
CA ASP A 401 -2.60 15.74 29.77
C ASP A 401 -2.47 14.35 29.15
N LEU A 402 -1.34 13.68 29.40
CA LEU A 402 -1.21 12.24 29.21
C LEU A 402 -1.68 11.55 30.49
N LEU A 403 -2.95 11.16 30.52
CA LEU A 403 -3.57 10.55 31.70
C LEU A 403 -3.06 9.14 31.96
N ALA A 404 -2.78 8.39 30.89
CA ALA A 404 -2.12 7.08 30.96
C ALA A 404 -1.53 6.68 29.60
N ALA A 405 -0.37 6.05 29.61
CA ALA A 405 0.19 5.27 28.50
C ALA A 405 0.76 3.96 29.08
N ASN A 406 -0.10 2.96 29.24
CA ASN A 406 0.22 1.70 29.89
C ASN A 406 0.42 0.59 28.85
N PHE A 407 1.57 -0.07 28.92
CA PHE A 407 1.94 -1.20 28.07
C PHE A 407 2.29 -2.40 28.96
N THR A 408 1.51 -3.47 28.86
CA THR A 408 1.71 -4.70 29.62
C THR A 408 1.87 -5.89 28.67
N ASN A 409 2.94 -6.63 28.80
CA ASN A 409 3.26 -7.80 27.99
C ASN A 409 3.34 -7.49 26.49
N CYS A 410 3.89 -6.33 26.09
CA CYS A 410 3.99 -5.91 24.69
C CYS A 410 5.41 -6.12 24.14
N ILE A 411 5.51 -6.31 22.84
CA ILE A 411 6.78 -6.24 22.09
C ILE A 411 6.83 -4.91 21.34
N ILE A 412 7.94 -4.17 21.49
CA ILE A 412 8.23 -2.93 20.77
C ILE A 412 9.57 -3.14 20.06
N GLU A 413 9.53 -3.33 18.73
CA GLU A 413 10.68 -3.79 17.97
C GLU A 413 10.68 -3.17 16.55
N GLY A 414 11.78 -3.30 15.81
CA GLY A 414 11.87 -2.84 14.42
C GLY A 414 13.30 -2.76 13.92
N ASN A 415 13.49 -2.12 12.78
CA ASN A 415 14.79 -2.02 12.14
C ASN A 415 15.61 -0.77 12.57
N ASN A 416 15.05 0.17 13.34
CA ASN A 416 15.83 1.24 13.96
C ASN A 416 16.52 0.77 15.26
N SER A 417 17.53 1.52 15.70
CA SER A 417 18.21 1.25 16.98
C SER A 417 17.33 1.56 18.19
N ILE A 418 16.48 2.57 18.09
CA ILE A 418 15.54 3.01 19.12
C ILE A 418 14.14 2.93 18.55
N GLU A 419 13.28 2.12 19.18
CA GLU A 419 11.90 1.86 18.72
C GLU A 419 10.83 2.37 19.68
N LEU A 420 11.23 3.02 20.78
CA LEU A 420 10.35 3.72 21.73
C LEU A 420 10.85 5.14 21.93
N ILE A 421 10.00 6.14 21.66
CA ILE A 421 10.26 7.55 22.00
C ILE A 421 9.14 8.08 22.88
N ILE A 422 9.51 8.71 23.99
CA ILE A 422 8.65 9.35 24.98
C ILE A 422 9.08 10.80 25.10
N ASN A 423 8.23 11.74 24.64
CA ASN A 423 8.52 13.17 24.64
C ASN A 423 7.49 13.93 25.47
N LYS A 424 7.93 14.47 26.60
CA LYS A 424 7.12 15.27 27.49
C LYS A 424 7.32 16.76 27.21
N ALA A 425 6.24 17.53 27.16
CA ALA A 425 6.32 18.98 27.12
C ALA A 425 6.87 19.52 28.44
N GLU A 426 7.73 20.56 28.38
CA GLU A 426 8.39 21.13 29.57
C GLU A 426 7.40 21.62 30.64
N GLU A 427 6.30 22.23 30.22
CA GLU A 427 5.26 22.80 31.11
C GLU A 427 4.18 21.79 31.54
N SER A 428 4.31 20.51 31.17
CA SER A 428 3.29 19.51 31.49
C SER A 428 3.29 19.09 32.94
N THR A 429 2.12 19.09 33.58
CA THR A 429 1.91 18.64 34.94
C THR A 429 1.46 17.18 35.05
N VAL A 430 0.74 16.67 34.01
CA VAL A 430 0.21 15.29 33.97
C VAL A 430 0.83 14.55 32.79
N PHE A 431 1.71 13.61 33.11
CA PHE A 431 2.37 12.78 32.10
C PHE A 431 2.62 11.39 32.67
N ASN A 432 1.59 10.53 32.64
CA ASN A 432 1.61 9.22 33.24
C ASN A 432 1.83 8.13 32.21
N TYR A 433 2.83 7.29 32.43
CA TYR A 433 3.10 6.12 31.63
C TYR A 433 3.63 4.97 32.47
N PHE A 434 3.40 3.73 32.05
CA PHE A 434 3.89 2.55 32.74
C PHE A 434 4.13 1.40 31.76
N PHE A 435 5.31 0.81 31.86
CA PHE A 435 5.73 -0.34 31.04
C PHE A 435 6.00 -1.54 31.96
N GLU A 436 5.23 -2.64 31.78
CA GLU A 436 5.34 -3.83 32.61
C GLU A 436 5.52 -5.08 31.73
N ASN A 437 6.60 -5.84 31.99
CA ASN A 437 6.91 -7.08 31.30
C ASN A 437 6.89 -6.96 29.75
N ASN A 438 7.52 -5.92 29.21
CA ASN A 438 7.62 -5.74 27.76
C ASN A 438 9.00 -6.16 27.25
N LEU A 439 9.08 -6.49 25.96
CA LEU A 439 10.32 -6.62 25.21
C LEU A 439 10.48 -5.36 24.35
N ILE A 440 11.52 -4.55 24.63
CA ILE A 440 11.68 -3.21 24.04
C ILE A 440 13.06 -3.06 23.42
N LYS A 441 13.12 -2.66 22.15
CA LYS A 441 14.37 -2.28 21.50
C LYS A 441 14.71 -0.82 21.77
N PHE A 442 15.81 -0.60 22.47
CA PHE A 442 16.31 0.72 22.82
C PHE A 442 17.84 0.71 22.90
N ASN A 443 18.53 0.81 21.78
CA ASN A 443 19.98 0.87 21.70
C ASN A 443 20.44 2.32 21.49
N ASP A 444 20.67 3.05 22.58
CA ASP A 444 21.18 4.43 22.58
C ASP A 444 22.71 4.47 22.46
N PHE A 445 23.25 4.15 21.29
CA PHE A 445 24.69 4.13 21.03
C PHE A 445 25.37 5.49 21.23
N GLY A 446 24.61 6.59 21.15
CA GLY A 446 25.11 7.96 21.26
C GLY A 446 24.97 8.53 22.67
N ASN A 447 24.39 7.81 23.61
CA ASN A 447 24.04 8.28 24.95
C ASN A 447 23.19 9.57 24.94
N SER A 448 22.35 9.73 23.92
CA SER A 448 21.52 10.92 23.72
C SER A 448 20.37 11.02 24.73
N TYR A 449 19.97 9.90 25.30
CA TYR A 449 18.83 9.79 26.22
C TYR A 449 19.24 9.54 27.69
N THR A 450 20.53 9.38 28.01
CA THR A 450 21.03 8.97 29.32
C THR A 450 20.61 9.91 30.45
N ASN A 451 20.43 11.21 30.18
CA ASN A 451 20.10 12.21 31.20
C ASN A 451 18.65 12.68 31.14
N ILE A 452 17.81 12.03 30.35
CA ILE A 452 16.40 12.35 30.21
C ILE A 452 15.61 11.48 31.18
N PRO A 453 14.84 12.05 32.14
CA PRO A 453 14.15 11.29 33.18
C PRO A 453 13.24 10.19 32.68
N GLU A 454 12.57 10.41 31.55
CA GLU A 454 11.64 9.49 30.88
C GLU A 454 12.33 8.18 30.46
N TYR A 455 13.66 8.16 30.32
CA TYR A 455 14.46 6.98 29.96
C TYR A 455 15.29 6.41 31.11
N ASN A 456 14.96 6.78 32.37
CA ASN A 456 15.50 6.10 33.55
C ASN A 456 14.76 4.75 33.72
N PHE A 457 15.21 3.71 33.04
CA PHE A 457 14.59 2.38 33.06
C PHE A 457 14.67 1.65 34.40
N GLU A 458 15.41 2.21 35.40
CA GLU A 458 15.45 1.72 36.77
C GLU A 458 14.34 2.35 37.65
N ASP A 459 13.63 3.36 37.16
CA ASP A 459 12.52 3.96 37.91
C ASP A 459 11.30 3.03 37.90
N THR A 460 11.08 2.39 39.04
CA THR A 460 9.99 1.44 39.26
C THR A 460 8.58 2.05 39.21
N ASN A 461 8.46 3.38 39.24
CA ASN A 461 7.19 4.05 39.05
C ASN A 461 6.73 4.00 37.59
N HIS A 462 7.67 3.80 36.66
CA HIS A 462 7.41 3.83 35.21
C HIS A 462 7.75 2.51 34.50
N TYR A 463 8.66 1.71 35.09
CA TYR A 463 9.16 0.49 34.43
C TYR A 463 9.20 -0.68 35.42
N SER A 464 8.66 -1.82 35.01
CA SER A 464 8.69 -3.06 35.81
C SER A 464 8.98 -4.27 34.92
N ASN A 465 10.04 -5.01 35.26
CA ASN A 465 10.38 -6.30 34.62
C ASN A 465 10.46 -6.27 33.07
N ASN A 466 10.84 -5.15 32.46
CA ASN A 466 11.00 -5.07 31.02
C ASN A 466 12.32 -5.68 30.57
N ILE A 467 12.33 -6.26 29.39
CA ILE A 467 13.51 -6.80 28.72
C ILE A 467 13.93 -5.81 27.63
N PHE A 468 15.07 -5.16 27.81
CA PHE A 468 15.61 -4.23 26.83
C PHE A 468 16.59 -4.94 25.88
N ASN A 469 16.44 -4.69 24.59
CA ASN A 469 17.32 -5.20 23.53
C ASN A 469 17.39 -6.73 23.45
N GLY A 470 16.37 -7.44 23.97
CA GLY A 470 16.21 -8.87 23.78
C GLY A 470 15.80 -9.20 22.34
N LYS A 471 15.94 -10.45 21.95
CA LYS A 471 15.56 -10.93 20.61
C LYS A 471 14.11 -11.39 20.62
N PRO A 472 13.25 -10.87 19.73
CA PRO A 472 11.87 -11.35 19.62
C PRO A 472 11.76 -12.71 18.90
N ASP A 473 12.76 -13.12 18.11
CA ASP A 473 12.79 -14.36 17.32
C ASP A 473 11.54 -14.48 16.42
N PHE A 474 11.24 -13.43 15.65
CA PHE A 474 10.11 -13.43 14.72
C PHE A 474 10.36 -14.32 13.51
N LYS A 475 9.33 -15.00 13.00
CA LYS A 475 9.41 -15.93 11.88
C LYS A 475 9.87 -15.24 10.58
N LEU A 476 9.10 -14.26 10.07
CA LEU A 476 9.41 -13.50 8.84
C LEU A 476 8.93 -12.04 9.00
N PRO A 477 9.64 -11.19 9.75
CA PRO A 477 9.14 -9.87 10.11
C PRO A 477 8.98 -8.91 8.93
N TYR A 478 9.74 -9.08 7.86
CA TYR A 478 9.60 -8.28 6.62
C TYR A 478 8.41 -8.71 5.76
N GLU A 479 7.80 -9.86 6.05
CA GLU A 479 6.61 -10.39 5.41
C GLU A 479 5.37 -10.30 6.32
N ASN A 480 5.48 -9.55 7.41
CA ASN A 480 4.45 -9.38 8.44
C ASN A 480 4.14 -10.66 9.26
N GLU A 481 4.98 -11.68 9.22
CA GLU A 481 4.87 -12.86 10.07
C GLU A 481 5.61 -12.65 11.40
N LEU A 482 4.91 -12.07 12.38
CA LEU A 482 5.46 -11.67 13.67
C LEU A 482 5.17 -12.68 14.80
N ILE A 483 4.85 -13.92 14.46
CA ILE A 483 4.81 -14.99 15.43
C ILE A 483 6.22 -15.26 15.96
N ILE A 484 6.36 -15.42 17.27
CA ILE A 484 7.65 -15.63 17.92
C ILE A 484 8.06 -17.10 17.96
N GLY A 485 9.35 -17.36 17.93
CA GLY A 485 9.94 -18.69 18.03
C GLY A 485 10.36 -19.08 19.45
N GLU A 486 10.84 -20.31 19.59
CA GLU A 486 11.34 -20.84 20.86
C GLU A 486 12.55 -20.08 21.45
N LYS A 487 13.31 -19.36 20.58
CA LYS A 487 14.50 -18.60 20.98
C LYS A 487 14.17 -17.16 21.35
N SER A 488 12.89 -16.80 21.46
CA SER A 488 12.47 -15.46 21.87
C SER A 488 12.80 -15.20 23.33
N ASP A 489 13.43 -14.05 23.61
CA ASP A 489 13.67 -13.59 24.98
C ASP A 489 12.35 -13.21 25.71
N GLY A 490 11.26 -13.02 24.96
CA GLY A 490 9.91 -12.81 25.49
C GLY A 490 9.14 -14.07 25.83
N LYS A 491 9.70 -15.26 25.55
CA LYS A 491 9.07 -16.54 25.87
C LYS A 491 8.94 -16.72 27.39
N GLU A 492 7.72 -17.02 27.84
CA GLU A 492 7.40 -17.29 29.27
C GLU A 492 7.76 -16.13 30.22
N LYS A 493 7.70 -14.87 29.74
CA LYS A 493 8.09 -13.68 30.50
C LYS A 493 6.95 -12.70 30.77
N SER A 494 5.71 -13.04 30.44
CA SER A 494 4.59 -12.13 30.64
C SER A 494 4.20 -11.96 32.11
N ALA A 495 3.64 -10.79 32.43
CA ALA A 495 2.97 -10.55 33.72
C ALA A 495 1.68 -11.38 33.77
N LEU A 496 1.47 -12.11 34.84
CA LEU A 496 0.33 -13.01 35.05
C LEU A 496 -1.02 -12.28 34.91
N GLN A 497 -1.13 -11.07 35.47
CA GLN A 497 -2.37 -10.30 35.43
C GLN A 497 -2.78 -9.89 34.01
N GLY A 498 -1.80 -9.62 33.13
CA GLY A 498 -2.05 -9.39 31.71
C GLY A 498 -2.61 -10.62 31.02
N SER A 499 -2.02 -11.79 31.26
CA SER A 499 -2.45 -13.06 30.69
C SER A 499 -3.83 -13.52 31.20
N ILE A 500 -4.18 -13.21 32.46
CA ILE A 500 -5.54 -13.45 32.99
C ILE A 500 -6.58 -12.58 32.25
N LYS A 501 -6.25 -11.30 31.93
CA LYS A 501 -7.15 -10.39 31.22
C LYS A 501 -7.31 -10.77 29.76
N VAL A 502 -6.24 -11.28 29.12
CA VAL A 502 -6.18 -11.67 27.72
C VAL A 502 -5.76 -13.14 27.63
N PRO A 503 -6.67 -14.10 27.92
CA PRO A 503 -6.30 -15.49 28.12
C PRO A 503 -5.98 -16.26 26.82
N TYR A 504 -6.30 -15.70 25.68
CA TYR A 504 -5.98 -16.30 24.38
C TYR A 504 -5.10 -15.33 23.57
N ASP A 505 -4.20 -15.87 22.78
CA ASP A 505 -3.42 -15.09 21.83
C ASP A 505 -4.27 -14.73 20.59
N ILE A 506 -3.69 -13.99 19.66
CA ILE A 506 -4.41 -13.54 18.45
C ILE A 506 -4.85 -14.69 17.55
N LEU A 507 -4.20 -15.87 17.64
CA LEU A 507 -4.54 -17.08 16.90
C LEU A 507 -5.49 -18.00 17.68
N GLY A 508 -5.97 -17.58 18.86
CA GLY A 508 -6.83 -18.38 19.71
C GLY A 508 -6.11 -19.43 20.57
N THR A 509 -4.78 -19.39 20.64
CA THR A 509 -4.00 -20.27 21.51
C THR A 509 -4.11 -19.81 22.96
N LEU A 510 -4.43 -20.75 23.87
CA LEU A 510 -4.53 -20.45 25.29
C LEU A 510 -3.15 -20.04 25.86
N ARG A 511 -3.12 -18.92 26.58
CA ARG A 511 -1.93 -18.45 27.31
C ARG A 511 -1.80 -19.21 28.62
N SER A 512 -1.06 -20.32 28.61
CA SER A 512 -0.70 -21.04 29.85
C SER A 512 0.36 -20.24 30.63
N ALA A 513 0.24 -20.21 31.95
CA ALA A 513 1.22 -19.52 32.79
C ALA A 513 2.47 -20.42 33.04
N PRO A 514 3.70 -19.85 32.84
CA PRO A 514 4.01 -18.49 32.37
C PRO A 514 3.77 -18.34 30.87
N ALA A 515 3.12 -17.25 30.46
CA ALA A 515 2.81 -16.97 29.08
C ALA A 515 3.88 -16.09 28.40
N ASP A 516 3.80 -15.97 27.09
CA ASP A 516 4.74 -15.19 26.31
C ASP A 516 4.37 -13.70 26.26
N ILE A 517 5.36 -12.85 26.06
CA ILE A 517 5.20 -11.44 25.75
C ILE A 517 4.79 -11.28 24.28
N GLY A 518 3.90 -10.32 23.99
CA GLY A 518 3.43 -10.03 22.62
C GLY A 518 2.07 -10.63 22.30
N ALA A 519 1.65 -10.46 21.04
CA ALA A 519 0.35 -10.86 20.55
C ALA A 519 0.22 -12.38 20.31
N TYR A 520 1.33 -13.08 20.18
CA TYR A 520 1.39 -14.51 19.86
C TYR A 520 1.99 -15.33 21.00
N GLN A 521 1.58 -16.58 21.10
CA GLN A 521 2.37 -17.60 21.79
C GLN A 521 3.43 -18.16 20.84
N HIS A 522 4.58 -18.58 21.36
CA HIS A 522 5.68 -19.10 20.57
C HIS A 522 5.35 -20.41 19.87
N ILE A 523 5.98 -20.63 18.74
CA ILE A 523 5.96 -21.90 18.02
C ILE A 523 7.39 -22.38 17.71
N ILE A 524 7.54 -23.66 17.43
CA ILE A 524 8.78 -24.20 16.85
C ILE A 524 8.73 -23.91 15.35
N PHE A 525 9.73 -23.19 14.84
CA PHE A 525 9.86 -23.01 13.41
C PHE A 525 10.38 -24.31 12.78
N GLU A 526 9.67 -24.79 11.76
CA GLU A 526 10.17 -25.89 10.91
C GLU A 526 11.40 -25.39 10.14
N GLU A 527 12.49 -26.17 10.15
CA GLU A 527 13.74 -25.86 9.44
C GLU A 527 13.59 -26.00 7.91
#